data_7b2f7a637140b8d953fbf350084a53e6
#
_entry.id   7b2f7a637140b8d953fbf350084a53e6
#
_cell.length_a   1.000
_cell.length_b   1.000
_cell.length_c   1.000
_cell.angle_alpha   90.00
_cell.angle_beta   90.00
_cell.angle_gamma   90.00
#
_symmetry.space_group_name_H-M   'P 1'
#
loop_
_entity.id
_entity.type
_entity.pdbx_description
1 polymer ?
#
loop_
_entity_poly.entity_id
_entity_poly.type
_entity_poly.pdbx_seq_one_letter_code
_entity_poly.pdbx_strand_id
1 'polypeptide(L)'
;MISFENIELTIKTFHKHGLTKEAALWLLKVYELEHPNFAGFEFREAAKPDFILMTAEGEIGGKQIIRIPENTFEFPLVLMLNLLAHEMMHVKQKAPEVAMQDKNEREWQAYYEMLFHKEFPLIPKASTYHQKFFAEKAMVYYDRSEKEANPLRLKYENQK
;
A
#
# COMPACT_ATOMS: atom_id res chain seq x y z
N MET A 1 9.57 -18.99 6.28
CA MET A 1 8.51 -17.98 6.39
C MET A 1 7.29 -18.56 7.08
N ILE A 2 6.62 -17.78 7.90
CA ILE A 2 5.38 -18.18 8.58
C ILE A 2 4.29 -18.39 7.51
N SER A 3 3.47 -19.44 7.67
CA SER A 3 2.37 -19.67 6.73
C SER A 3 1.34 -18.56 6.77
N PHE A 4 0.65 -18.34 5.65
CA PHE A 4 -0.40 -17.32 5.56
C PHE A 4 -1.49 -17.56 6.61
N GLU A 5 -1.89 -18.81 6.83
CA GLU A 5 -2.90 -19.15 7.82
C GLU A 5 -2.48 -18.74 9.23
N ASN A 6 -1.22 -18.95 9.60
CA ASN A 6 -0.71 -18.54 10.90
C ASN A 6 -0.59 -17.03 11.01
N ILE A 7 -0.28 -16.35 9.92
CA ILE A 7 -0.28 -14.88 9.88
C ILE A 7 -1.68 -14.36 10.13
N GLU A 8 -2.69 -14.90 9.43
CA GLU A 8 -4.08 -14.51 9.65
C GLU A 8 -4.51 -14.69 11.10
N LEU A 9 -4.18 -15.85 11.67
CA LEU A 9 -4.53 -16.16 13.05
C LEU A 9 -3.88 -15.18 14.02
N THR A 10 -2.61 -14.87 13.80
CA THR A 10 -1.87 -13.91 14.62
C THR A 10 -2.49 -12.52 14.55
N ILE A 11 -2.87 -12.07 13.35
CA ILE A 11 -3.51 -10.78 13.16
C ILE A 11 -4.86 -10.71 13.86
N LYS A 12 -5.67 -11.75 13.75
CA LYS A 12 -6.95 -11.82 14.43
C LYS A 12 -6.79 -11.75 15.94
N THR A 13 -5.76 -12.42 16.47
CA THR A 13 -5.47 -12.38 17.90
C THR A 13 -5.08 -10.98 18.37
N PHE A 14 -4.19 -10.30 17.64
CA PHE A 14 -3.83 -8.91 17.94
C PHE A 14 -5.08 -8.02 17.94
N HIS A 15 -5.87 -8.11 16.89
CA HIS A 15 -7.04 -7.25 16.74
C HIS A 15 -8.09 -7.51 17.84
N LYS A 16 -8.30 -8.78 18.20
CA LYS A 16 -9.20 -9.16 19.26
C LYS A 16 -8.85 -8.51 20.60
N HIS A 17 -7.55 -8.29 20.84
CA HIS A 17 -7.06 -7.66 22.07
C HIS A 17 -6.86 -6.15 21.94
N GLY A 18 -7.41 -5.53 20.90
CA GLY A 18 -7.31 -4.08 20.70
C GLY A 18 -5.95 -3.61 20.24
N LEU A 19 -5.10 -4.50 19.72
CA LEU A 19 -3.73 -4.21 19.31
C LEU A 19 -3.61 -4.08 17.78
N THR A 20 -4.52 -3.32 17.18
CA THR A 20 -4.61 -3.18 15.71
C THR A 20 -3.38 -2.50 15.11
N LYS A 21 -2.86 -1.44 15.76
CA LYS A 21 -1.64 -0.78 15.26
C LYS A 21 -0.43 -1.71 15.36
N GLU A 22 -0.33 -2.45 16.45
CA GLU A 22 0.74 -3.43 16.68
C GLU A 22 0.69 -4.54 15.62
N ALA A 23 -0.53 -4.98 15.26
CA ALA A 23 -0.73 -5.94 14.18
C ALA A 23 -0.20 -5.40 12.84
N ALA A 24 -0.52 -4.15 12.53
CA ALA A 24 -0.05 -3.51 11.31
C ALA A 24 1.48 -3.38 11.29
N LEU A 25 2.10 -2.97 12.41
CA LEU A 25 3.55 -2.89 12.52
C LEU A 25 4.19 -4.26 12.30
N TRP A 26 3.62 -5.31 12.89
CA TRP A 26 4.12 -6.67 12.72
C TRP A 26 4.05 -7.12 11.26
N LEU A 27 2.97 -6.77 10.54
CA LEU A 27 2.84 -7.08 9.13
C LEU A 27 3.91 -6.38 8.28
N LEU A 28 4.24 -5.12 8.59
CA LEU A 28 5.32 -4.43 7.88
C LEU A 28 6.63 -5.20 7.99
N LYS A 29 6.91 -5.77 9.15
CA LYS A 29 8.11 -6.56 9.38
C LYS A 29 8.05 -7.89 8.63
N VAL A 30 6.97 -8.63 8.77
CA VAL A 30 6.82 -9.98 8.18
C VAL A 30 6.91 -9.91 6.65
N TYR A 31 6.31 -8.90 6.03
CA TYR A 31 6.27 -8.77 4.57
C TYR A 31 7.36 -7.87 4.01
N GLU A 32 8.31 -7.45 4.86
CA GLU A 32 9.46 -6.62 4.47
C GLU A 32 9.02 -5.32 3.79
N LEU A 33 8.04 -4.66 4.39
CA LEU A 33 7.52 -3.38 3.92
C LEU A 33 8.17 -2.19 4.64
N GLU A 34 8.99 -2.42 5.64
CA GLU A 34 9.55 -1.36 6.47
C GLU A 34 10.42 -0.37 5.67
N HIS A 35 10.37 0.90 6.06
CA HIS A 35 11.17 1.95 5.44
C HIS A 35 11.49 3.02 6.47
N PRO A 36 12.72 3.59 6.45
CA PRO A 36 13.11 4.62 7.44
C PRO A 36 12.23 5.86 7.43
N ASN A 37 11.56 6.16 6.31
CA ASN A 37 10.70 7.34 6.20
C ASN A 37 9.32 7.17 6.83
N PHE A 38 9.01 5.96 7.30
CA PHE A 38 7.74 5.68 7.97
C PHE A 38 7.81 6.13 9.43
N ALA A 39 6.84 6.94 9.87
CA ALA A 39 6.81 7.50 11.22
C ALA A 39 5.84 6.80 12.17
N GLY A 40 4.94 5.97 11.67
CA GLY A 40 4.00 5.22 12.51
C GLY A 40 2.59 5.18 11.93
N PHE A 41 1.74 4.41 12.59
CA PHE A 41 0.33 4.32 12.25
C PHE A 41 -0.51 5.20 13.18
N GLU A 42 -1.58 5.76 12.62
CA GLU A 42 -2.65 6.37 13.37
C GLU A 42 -3.97 5.87 12.85
N PHE A 43 -5.02 5.99 13.64
CA PHE A 43 -6.35 5.55 13.22
C PHE A 43 -7.08 6.65 12.47
N ARG A 44 -7.99 6.19 11.63
CA ARG A 44 -9.05 6.97 11.02
C ARG A 44 -10.38 6.25 11.26
N GLU A 45 -11.49 6.85 10.82
CA GLU A 45 -12.83 6.28 10.97
C GLU A 45 -12.89 4.83 10.48
N ALA A 46 -13.77 4.04 11.11
CA ALA A 46 -14.02 2.66 10.69
C ALA A 46 -14.45 2.62 9.22
N ALA A 47 -13.89 1.67 8.47
CA ALA A 47 -14.22 1.48 7.07
C ALA A 47 -15.56 0.78 6.90
N LYS A 48 -16.21 1.02 5.76
CA LYS A 48 -17.40 0.27 5.32
C LYS A 48 -17.00 -0.76 4.29
N PRO A 49 -17.77 -1.84 4.10
CA PRO A 49 -17.38 -2.89 3.14
C PRO A 49 -17.12 -2.40 1.72
N ASP A 50 -17.81 -1.34 1.30
CA ASP A 50 -17.67 -0.77 -0.04
C ASP A 50 -16.72 0.43 -0.10
N PHE A 51 -16.12 0.82 1.03
CA PHE A 51 -15.23 1.97 1.07
C PHE A 51 -14.19 1.81 2.17
N ILE A 52 -13.02 1.34 1.78
CA ILE A 52 -11.87 1.17 2.67
C ILE A 52 -10.79 2.15 2.24
N LEU A 53 -10.40 3.03 3.14
CA LEU A 53 -9.41 4.05 2.84
C LEU A 53 -8.24 3.97 3.81
N MET A 54 -7.03 3.91 3.26
CA MET A 54 -5.78 4.13 3.98
C MET A 54 -5.07 5.31 3.32
N THR A 55 -4.32 6.09 4.08
CA THR A 55 -3.59 7.24 3.54
C THR A 55 -2.21 7.35 4.17
N ALA A 56 -1.22 7.67 3.35
CA ALA A 56 0.11 8.06 3.82
C ALA A 56 0.13 9.60 3.81
N GLU A 57 0.38 10.20 4.97
CA GLU A 57 0.27 11.64 5.17
C GLU A 57 1.59 12.24 5.65
N GLY A 58 1.97 13.34 5.05
CA GLY A 58 3.17 14.08 5.36
C GLY A 58 3.65 14.85 4.13
N GLU A 59 4.54 15.81 4.35
CA GLU A 59 5.09 16.60 3.26
C GLU A 59 6.11 15.78 2.47
N ILE A 60 6.28 16.10 1.19
CA ILE A 60 7.31 15.49 0.37
C ILE A 60 8.68 15.85 0.96
N GLY A 61 9.53 14.84 1.16
CA GLY A 61 10.82 15.01 1.81
C GLY A 61 10.75 14.85 3.33
N GLY A 62 9.57 14.70 3.91
CA GLY A 62 9.37 14.51 5.34
C GLY A 62 8.94 13.11 5.70
N LYS A 63 8.92 12.82 6.99
CA LYS A 63 8.42 11.54 7.51
C LYS A 63 6.93 11.41 7.24
N GLN A 64 6.49 10.18 7.00
CA GLN A 64 5.10 9.89 6.65
C GLN A 64 4.43 9.06 7.74
N ILE A 65 3.19 9.43 8.08
CA ILE A 65 2.31 8.65 8.95
C ILE A 65 1.30 7.96 8.04
N ILE A 66 0.97 6.70 8.34
CA ILE A 66 -0.10 6.00 7.63
C ILE A 66 -1.32 5.93 8.55
N ARG A 67 -2.46 6.42 8.05
CA ARG A 67 -3.75 6.31 8.76
C ARG A 67 -4.50 5.10 8.24
N ILE A 68 -4.93 4.25 9.16
CA ILE A 68 -5.66 3.03 8.83
C ILE A 68 -7.01 3.03 9.57
N PRO A 69 -8.05 2.39 8.99
CA PRO A 69 -9.33 2.26 9.69
C PRO A 69 -9.16 1.50 11.00
N GLU A 70 -9.95 1.86 12.00
CA GLU A 70 -9.95 1.15 13.29
C GLU A 70 -10.30 -0.33 13.13
N ASN A 71 -11.12 -0.66 12.13
CA ASN A 71 -11.57 -2.02 11.84
C ASN A 71 -10.82 -2.67 10.67
N THR A 72 -9.58 -2.25 10.40
CA THR A 72 -8.76 -2.73 9.27
C THR A 72 -8.75 -4.24 9.16
N PHE A 73 -8.57 -4.97 10.27
CA PHE A 73 -8.40 -6.41 10.21
C PHE A 73 -9.69 -7.21 10.30
N GLU A 74 -10.83 -6.55 10.11
CA GLU A 74 -12.12 -7.20 9.88
C GLU A 74 -12.38 -7.45 8.39
N PHE A 75 -11.47 -7.00 7.52
CA PHE A 75 -11.54 -7.19 6.07
C PHE A 75 -10.51 -8.25 5.63
N PRO A 76 -10.66 -8.81 4.41
CA PRO A 76 -9.72 -9.84 3.93
C PRO A 76 -8.26 -9.39 4.00
N LEU A 77 -7.42 -10.21 4.59
CA LEU A 77 -6.03 -9.85 4.86
C LEU A 77 -5.25 -9.57 3.57
N VAL A 78 -5.47 -10.36 2.52
CA VAL A 78 -4.77 -10.13 1.24
C VAL A 78 -5.03 -8.72 0.72
N LEU A 79 -6.29 -8.25 0.80
CA LEU A 79 -6.62 -6.90 0.37
C LEU A 79 -5.93 -5.85 1.26
N MET A 80 -5.97 -6.05 2.58
CA MET A 80 -5.32 -5.11 3.50
C MET A 80 -3.81 -5.04 3.29
N LEU A 81 -3.17 -6.17 3.02
CA LEU A 81 -1.74 -6.20 2.69
C LEU A 81 -1.42 -5.40 1.42
N ASN A 82 -2.26 -5.53 0.40
CA ASN A 82 -2.06 -4.76 -0.83
C ASN A 82 -2.25 -3.26 -0.60
N LEU A 83 -3.24 -2.87 0.23
CA LEU A 83 -3.44 -1.48 0.58
C LEU A 83 -2.27 -0.92 1.40
N LEU A 84 -1.75 -1.70 2.35
CA LEU A 84 -0.56 -1.30 3.13
C LEU A 84 0.66 -1.13 2.22
N ALA A 85 0.86 -2.04 1.27
CA ALA A 85 1.96 -1.94 0.31
C ALA A 85 1.83 -0.67 -0.54
N HIS A 86 0.62 -0.34 -0.97
CA HIS A 86 0.34 0.89 -1.72
C HIS A 86 0.77 2.12 -0.90
N GLU A 87 0.37 2.18 0.37
CA GLU A 87 0.74 3.33 1.22
C GLU A 87 2.24 3.36 1.51
N MET A 88 2.88 2.21 1.68
CA MET A 88 4.34 2.16 1.88
C MET A 88 5.09 2.59 0.61
N MET A 89 4.51 2.41 -0.58
CA MET A 89 5.07 3.00 -1.79
C MET A 89 5.09 4.53 -1.68
N HIS A 90 4.01 5.13 -1.19
CA HIS A 90 3.98 6.58 -0.98
C HIS A 90 5.02 7.02 0.06
N VAL A 91 5.23 6.23 1.11
CA VAL A 91 6.28 6.50 2.09
C VAL A 91 7.65 6.58 1.43
N LYS A 92 7.96 5.63 0.54
CA LYS A 92 9.23 5.61 -0.21
C LYS A 92 9.33 6.77 -1.19
N GLN A 93 8.24 7.04 -1.92
CA GLN A 93 8.22 8.10 -2.94
C GLN A 93 8.43 9.48 -2.36
N LYS A 94 7.97 9.70 -1.14
CA LYS A 94 8.10 10.99 -0.45
C LYS A 94 9.36 11.11 0.39
N ALA A 95 10.18 10.07 0.47
CA ALA A 95 11.45 10.11 1.19
C ALA A 95 12.38 11.18 0.57
N PRO A 96 13.26 11.81 1.38
CA PRO A 96 14.12 12.89 0.87
C PRO A 96 14.95 12.52 -0.36
N GLU A 97 15.41 11.27 -0.44
CA GLU A 97 16.27 10.80 -1.54
C GLU A 97 15.49 10.55 -2.84
N VAL A 98 14.16 10.48 -2.77
CA VAL A 98 13.29 10.29 -3.95
C VAL A 98 12.50 11.56 -4.26
N ALA A 99 11.80 12.09 -3.25
CA ALA A 99 11.02 13.35 -3.31
C ALA A 99 10.20 13.50 -4.59
N MET A 100 9.43 12.48 -4.93
CA MET A 100 8.63 12.46 -6.17
C MET A 100 7.49 13.47 -6.11
N GLN A 101 7.55 14.50 -6.94
CA GLN A 101 6.67 15.67 -6.90
C GLN A 101 5.31 15.45 -7.56
N ASP A 102 5.27 14.70 -8.67
CA ASP A 102 4.05 14.53 -9.45
C ASP A 102 3.11 13.53 -8.77
N LYS A 103 1.95 14.02 -8.34
CA LYS A 103 0.94 13.19 -7.67
C LYS A 103 0.46 12.04 -8.57
N ASN A 104 0.24 12.32 -9.85
CA ASN A 104 -0.26 11.29 -10.77
C ASN A 104 0.79 10.18 -10.96
N GLU A 105 2.06 10.55 -11.01
CA GLU A 105 3.16 9.58 -11.08
C GLU A 105 3.23 8.73 -9.82
N ARG A 106 3.10 9.35 -8.64
CA ARG A 106 3.08 8.60 -7.38
C ARG A 106 1.94 7.58 -7.36
N GLU A 107 0.74 8.00 -7.77
CA GLU A 107 -0.43 7.14 -7.72
C GLU A 107 -0.34 5.97 -8.70
N TRP A 108 0.00 6.23 -9.97
CA TRP A 108 0.04 5.11 -10.92
C TRP A 108 1.13 4.10 -10.56
N GLN A 109 2.26 4.56 -10.02
CA GLN A 109 3.30 3.64 -9.57
C GLN A 109 2.86 2.80 -8.36
N ALA A 110 2.13 3.40 -7.43
CA ALA A 110 1.63 2.67 -6.28
C ALA A 110 0.58 1.62 -6.68
N TYR A 111 -0.31 1.93 -7.61
CA TYR A 111 -1.26 0.93 -8.13
C TYR A 111 -0.57 -0.14 -8.97
N TYR A 112 0.43 0.23 -9.76
CA TYR A 112 1.26 -0.71 -10.50
C TYR A 112 1.92 -1.73 -9.56
N GLU A 113 2.42 -1.25 -8.42
CA GLU A 113 3.03 -2.11 -7.42
C GLU A 113 2.04 -3.15 -6.87
N MET A 114 0.77 -2.79 -6.70
CA MET A 114 -0.26 -3.71 -6.26
C MET A 114 -0.55 -4.83 -7.28
N LEU A 115 -0.15 -4.63 -8.52
CA LEU A 115 -0.31 -5.64 -9.58
C LEU A 115 0.91 -6.55 -9.71
N PHE A 116 2.10 -5.99 -9.60
CA PHE A 116 3.33 -6.69 -9.98
C PHE A 116 4.28 -6.98 -8.82
N HIS A 117 4.08 -6.37 -7.66
CA HIS A 117 4.85 -6.61 -6.42
C HIS A 117 6.37 -6.65 -6.66
N LYS A 118 6.89 -5.64 -7.34
CA LYS A 118 8.32 -5.55 -7.65
C LYS A 118 9.14 -5.05 -6.49
N GLU A 119 8.63 -4.04 -5.76
CA GLU A 119 9.30 -3.49 -4.59
C GLU A 119 9.05 -4.36 -3.34
N PHE A 120 7.86 -4.95 -3.25
CA PHE A 120 7.43 -5.76 -2.11
C PHE A 120 7.01 -7.15 -2.57
N PRO A 121 7.99 -8.00 -2.94
CA PRO A 121 7.68 -9.29 -3.60
C PRO A 121 7.01 -10.33 -2.71
N LEU A 122 7.01 -10.14 -1.39
CA LEU A 122 6.36 -11.09 -0.48
C LEU A 122 4.85 -10.90 -0.38
N ILE A 123 4.33 -9.76 -0.84
CA ILE A 123 2.89 -9.50 -0.80
C ILE A 123 2.16 -10.44 -1.75
N PRO A 124 1.12 -11.15 -1.28
CA PRO A 124 0.35 -12.05 -2.15
C PRO A 124 -0.51 -11.26 -3.13
N LYS A 125 -0.73 -11.84 -4.31
CA LYS A 125 -1.58 -11.21 -5.31
C LYS A 125 -3.02 -11.09 -4.81
N ALA A 126 -3.62 -9.94 -5.08
CA ALA A 126 -5.04 -9.71 -4.78
C ALA A 126 -5.92 -10.58 -5.69
N SER A 127 -7.22 -10.65 -5.36
CA SER A 127 -8.20 -11.35 -6.20
C SER A 127 -8.25 -10.73 -7.60
N THR A 128 -8.74 -11.50 -8.58
CA THR A 128 -8.91 -11.00 -9.96
C THR A 128 -9.75 -9.73 -10.00
N TYR A 129 -10.80 -9.67 -9.19
CA TYR A 129 -11.65 -8.48 -9.08
C TYR A 129 -10.84 -7.25 -8.65
N HIS A 130 -10.04 -7.39 -7.59
CA HIS A 130 -9.22 -6.28 -7.09
C HIS A 130 -8.09 -5.93 -8.04
N GLN A 131 -7.47 -6.92 -8.69
CA GLN A 131 -6.43 -6.66 -9.69
C GLN A 131 -6.98 -5.80 -10.84
N LYS A 132 -8.20 -6.09 -11.30
CA LYS A 132 -8.84 -5.30 -12.35
C LYS A 132 -9.05 -3.86 -11.89
N PHE A 133 -9.52 -3.67 -10.66
CA PHE A 133 -9.72 -2.34 -10.09
C PHE A 133 -8.39 -1.57 -10.00
N PHE A 134 -7.32 -2.23 -9.51
CA PHE A 134 -6.01 -1.59 -9.41
C PHE A 134 -5.47 -1.21 -10.79
N ALA A 135 -5.66 -2.07 -11.81
CA ALA A 135 -5.23 -1.79 -13.17
C ALA A 135 -5.95 -0.56 -13.75
N GLU A 136 -7.26 -0.48 -13.52
CA GLU A 136 -8.06 0.66 -13.98
C GLU A 136 -7.58 1.96 -13.32
N LYS A 137 -7.31 1.93 -12.02
CA LYS A 137 -6.79 3.10 -11.30
C LYS A 137 -5.39 3.49 -11.79
N ALA A 138 -4.51 2.51 -11.99
CA ALA A 138 -3.18 2.78 -12.51
C ALA A 138 -3.25 3.51 -13.85
N MET A 139 -4.14 3.08 -14.74
CA MET A 139 -4.31 3.70 -16.05
C MET A 139 -4.87 5.11 -15.95
N VAL A 140 -5.82 5.36 -15.05
CA VAL A 140 -6.37 6.71 -14.84
C VAL A 140 -5.25 7.68 -14.47
N TYR A 141 -4.39 7.32 -13.53
CA TYR A 141 -3.32 8.20 -13.10
C TYR A 141 -2.19 8.28 -14.11
N TYR A 142 -1.90 7.17 -14.80
CA TYR A 142 -0.92 7.14 -15.88
C TYR A 142 -1.31 8.11 -17.00
N ASP A 143 -2.58 8.10 -17.41
CA ASP A 143 -3.08 8.98 -18.47
C ASP A 143 -3.06 10.45 -18.05
N ARG A 144 -3.16 10.74 -16.76
CA ARG A 144 -3.08 12.10 -16.23
C ARG A 144 -1.64 12.61 -16.10
N SER A 145 -0.65 11.73 -16.20
CA SER A 145 0.75 12.12 -16.07
C SER A 145 1.19 12.95 -17.27
N GLU A 146 1.87 14.06 -17.01
CA GLU A 146 2.38 14.97 -18.05
C GLU A 146 3.66 14.46 -18.71
N LYS A 147 4.26 13.38 -18.20
CA LYS A 147 5.54 12.85 -18.67
C LYS A 147 5.35 11.81 -19.77
N GLU A 148 5.01 12.24 -20.97
CA GLU A 148 4.69 11.34 -22.09
C GLU A 148 5.84 10.42 -22.53
N ALA A 149 7.09 10.83 -22.41
CA ALA A 149 8.27 10.05 -22.82
C ALA A 149 9.05 9.49 -21.63
N ASN A 150 8.43 9.31 -20.47
CA ASN A 150 9.07 8.82 -19.25
C ASN A 150 9.44 7.34 -19.39
N PRO A 151 10.72 6.94 -19.08
CA PRO A 151 11.12 5.53 -19.14
C PRO A 151 10.24 4.60 -18.28
N LEU A 152 9.74 5.06 -17.13
CA LEU A 152 8.85 4.28 -16.29
C LEU A 152 7.53 4.03 -17.00
N ARG A 153 7.04 5.00 -17.74
CA ARG A 153 5.82 4.87 -18.54
C ARG A 153 5.97 3.79 -19.61
N LEU A 154 7.07 3.78 -20.34
CA LEU A 154 7.35 2.76 -21.33
C LEU A 154 7.46 1.38 -20.70
N LYS A 155 8.11 1.29 -19.54
CA LYS A 155 8.22 0.02 -18.80
C LYS A 155 6.86 -0.51 -18.39
N TYR A 156 5.96 0.36 -17.91
CA TYR A 156 4.60 -0.04 -17.54
C TYR A 156 3.83 -0.57 -18.74
N GLU A 157 3.88 0.11 -19.88
CA GLU A 157 3.21 -0.34 -21.10
C GLU A 157 3.69 -1.71 -21.56
N ASN A 158 4.98 -1.98 -21.44
CA ASN A 158 5.57 -3.26 -21.83
C ASN A 158 5.16 -4.42 -20.92
N GLN A 159 4.60 -4.12 -19.74
CA GLN A 159 4.23 -5.13 -18.74
C GLN A 159 2.71 -5.39 -18.67
N LYS A 160 1.94 -4.70 -19.46
CA LYS A 160 0.47 -4.87 -19.47
C LYS A 160 0.08 -6.29 -19.90
#